data_624509a855a77201fd7380d42dc3334b
#
_entry.id   624509a855a77201fd7380d42dc3334b
#
_cell.length_a   1.000
_cell.length_b   1.000
_cell.length_c   1.000
_cell.angle_alpha   90.00
_cell.angle_beta   90.00
_cell.angle_gamma   90.00
#
_symmetry.space_group_name_H-M   'P 1'
#
loop_
_entity.id
_entity.type
_entity.pdbx_description
1 polymer ?
#
loop_
_entity_poly.entity_id
_entity_poly.type
_entity_poly.pdbx_seq_one_letter_code
_entity_poly.pdbx_strand_id
1 'polypeptide(L)'
;MAKEKSIRQDLALIAFAAAMTVVSTSHAATWVYVSNADSQDISVFQLDRAAGVLKPVATVAVAGTAMPMVVSKDKKFLYVALRSQPFRVVTFAIDSATGGLKKLGESALADSMANIDLDASGRWLFAASYGGNKITVNSVGVDGLVGAVQQILPTGPNAHAIHQDPAGRYVFATSVGGDNLSSWRFDAKTGQLSANDPPVVNVSPAKTGPRHFLWNKAQTHAYLLNELDGGVDVFAYDGGKGAMRHLQRASIMPAGFTGKPWAADLQLSADGHYLYGSERTSSTLTTFKVDPATGLLQAAGTTPTEKTPRGFALDASGRFLVSAGQGSHAISLHPIDAATGVPATASSQPAGKNPNWVEIVDF
;
A
#
# COMPACT_ATOMS: atom_id res chain seq x y z
N MET A 1 39.33 44.25 80.39
CA MET A 1 38.51 44.92 79.41
C MET A 1 38.87 44.34 78.05
N ALA A 2 38.13 43.33 77.58
CA ALA A 2 38.30 42.63 76.32
C ALA A 2 37.01 42.85 75.49
N LYS A 3 37.17 43.38 74.30
CA LYS A 3 36.09 43.58 73.33
C LYS A 3 35.89 42.31 72.49
N GLU A 4 34.76 41.65 72.65
CA GLU A 4 34.27 40.63 71.69
C GLU A 4 33.96 41.23 70.37
N LYS A 5 34.53 40.66 69.28
CA LYS A 5 34.15 40.89 67.92
C LYS A 5 33.26 39.75 67.45
N SER A 6 31.99 40.03 67.21
CA SER A 6 31.03 39.15 66.57
C SER A 6 31.35 39.02 65.05
N ILE A 7 31.59 37.79 64.63
CA ILE A 7 31.70 37.40 63.20
C ILE A 7 30.30 36.99 62.73
N ARG A 8 29.70 37.80 61.86
CA ARG A 8 28.48 37.39 61.13
C ARG A 8 28.94 36.56 59.94
N GLN A 9 28.48 35.32 59.90
CA GLN A 9 28.57 34.45 58.71
C GLN A 9 27.38 34.71 57.79
N ASP A 10 27.63 35.28 56.62
CA ASP A 10 26.64 35.34 55.52
C ASP A 10 26.61 34.02 54.78
N LEU A 11 25.54 33.26 54.96
CA LEU A 11 25.26 32.08 54.14
C LEU A 11 24.59 32.59 52.83
N ALA A 12 25.35 32.57 51.75
CA ALA A 12 24.80 32.75 50.40
C ALA A 12 24.19 31.40 49.94
N LEU A 13 22.86 31.34 49.84
CA LEU A 13 22.14 30.23 49.18
C LEU A 13 22.31 30.38 47.64
N ILE A 14 23.11 29.52 47.06
CA ILE A 14 23.18 29.34 45.60
C ILE A 14 22.05 28.39 45.20
N ALA A 15 20.96 28.92 44.63
CA ALA A 15 19.89 28.13 44.02
C ALA A 15 20.38 27.65 42.65
N PHE A 16 20.68 26.34 42.53
CA PHE A 16 20.90 25.69 41.23
C PHE A 16 19.54 25.42 40.54
N ALA A 17 19.20 26.24 39.61
CA ALA A 17 18.07 25.96 38.71
C ALA A 17 18.51 24.89 37.70
N ALA A 18 18.15 23.63 37.93
CA ALA A 18 18.28 22.58 36.91
C ALA A 18 17.28 22.83 35.78
N ALA A 19 17.75 23.38 34.68
CA ALA A 19 16.99 23.44 33.44
C ALA A 19 16.85 21.99 32.92
N MET A 20 15.69 21.36 33.12
CA MET A 20 15.32 20.14 32.43
C MET A 20 15.12 20.47 30.95
N THR A 21 16.14 20.22 30.14
CA THR A 21 15.97 20.14 28.69
C THR A 21 15.08 18.94 28.39
N VAL A 22 13.82 19.18 28.09
CA VAL A 22 12.94 18.18 27.50
C VAL A 22 13.51 17.90 26.13
N VAL A 23 14.30 16.83 26.01
CA VAL A 23 14.67 16.28 24.70
C VAL A 23 13.38 15.76 24.10
N SER A 24 12.72 16.57 23.28
CA SER A 24 11.63 16.14 22.42
C SER A 24 12.22 15.12 21.46
N THR A 25 12.06 13.84 21.72
CA THR A 25 12.32 12.81 20.71
C THR A 25 11.35 13.09 19.58
N SER A 26 11.85 13.70 18.52
CA SER A 26 11.12 13.82 17.26
C SER A 26 10.78 12.40 16.82
N HIS A 27 9.58 11.94 17.11
CA HIS A 27 9.06 10.75 16.48
C HIS A 27 8.95 11.06 15.00
N ALA A 28 9.54 10.20 14.17
CA ALA A 28 9.43 10.30 12.73
C ALA A 28 7.95 10.42 12.35
N ALA A 29 7.61 11.44 11.55
CA ALA A 29 6.23 11.71 11.18
C ALA A 29 5.70 10.58 10.26
N THR A 30 4.44 10.19 10.48
CA THR A 30 3.75 9.22 9.62
C THR A 30 2.62 9.93 8.90
N TRP A 31 2.68 9.91 7.58
CA TRP A 31 1.68 10.52 6.72
C TRP A 31 0.84 9.46 6.03
N VAL A 32 -0.46 9.71 5.89
CA VAL A 32 -1.42 8.86 5.20
C VAL A 32 -2.02 9.66 4.06
N TYR A 33 -1.88 9.12 2.83
CA TYR A 33 -2.44 9.69 1.62
C TYR A 33 -3.57 8.80 1.13
N VAL A 34 -4.74 9.39 0.85
CA VAL A 34 -5.93 8.67 0.40
C VAL A 34 -6.42 9.29 -0.90
N SER A 35 -6.42 8.54 -1.99
CA SER A 35 -7.00 9.01 -3.24
C SER A 35 -8.52 8.90 -3.21
N ASN A 36 -9.21 9.96 -3.65
CA ASN A 36 -10.66 10.08 -3.67
C ASN A 36 -11.13 10.28 -5.12
N ALA A 37 -11.73 9.22 -5.71
CA ALA A 37 -12.02 9.20 -7.13
C ALA A 37 -13.03 10.25 -7.57
N ASP A 38 -14.12 10.42 -6.82
CA ASP A 38 -15.25 11.27 -7.23
C ASP A 38 -15.07 12.73 -6.80
N SER A 39 -14.35 13.00 -5.72
CA SER A 39 -13.94 14.36 -5.36
C SER A 39 -12.69 14.83 -6.08
N GLN A 40 -11.99 13.94 -6.80
CA GLN A 40 -10.81 14.25 -7.61
C GLN A 40 -9.69 14.92 -6.81
N ASP A 41 -9.42 14.38 -5.63
CA ASP A 41 -8.42 14.89 -4.71
C ASP A 41 -7.69 13.77 -3.96
N ILE A 42 -6.70 14.18 -3.17
CA ILE A 42 -5.98 13.35 -2.21
C ILE A 42 -6.20 13.96 -0.83
N SER A 43 -6.78 13.19 0.08
CA SER A 43 -6.81 13.55 1.50
C SER A 43 -5.48 13.19 2.15
N VAL A 44 -4.91 14.12 2.93
CA VAL A 44 -3.66 13.95 3.67
C VAL A 44 -3.96 13.96 5.16
N PHE A 45 -3.50 12.92 5.87
CA PHE A 45 -3.64 12.81 7.32
C PHE A 45 -2.27 12.55 7.96
N GLN A 46 -2.12 12.97 9.20
CA GLN A 46 -1.04 12.55 10.08
C GLN A 46 -1.51 11.42 10.98
N LEU A 47 -0.80 10.30 10.99
CA LEU A 47 -1.02 9.24 11.98
C LEU A 47 -0.23 9.55 13.25
N ASP A 48 -0.94 9.94 14.31
CA ASP A 48 -0.38 10.03 15.65
C ASP A 48 -0.41 8.65 16.31
N ARG A 49 0.69 7.92 16.21
CA ARG A 49 0.80 6.56 16.74
C ARG A 49 0.71 6.48 18.26
N ALA A 50 1.06 7.53 18.97
CA ALA A 50 1.00 7.57 20.43
C ALA A 50 -0.44 7.70 20.93
N ALA A 51 -1.19 8.57 20.26
CA ALA A 51 -2.61 8.78 20.56
C ALA A 51 -3.54 7.77 19.87
N GLY A 52 -3.06 7.05 18.83
CA GLY A 52 -3.88 6.15 18.02
C GLY A 52 -4.97 6.88 17.23
N VAL A 53 -4.63 8.02 16.63
CA VAL A 53 -5.59 8.85 15.87
C VAL A 53 -5.02 9.31 14.53
N LEU A 54 -5.89 9.49 13.55
CA LEU A 54 -5.59 10.19 12.30
C LEU A 54 -6.02 11.65 12.43
N LYS A 55 -5.12 12.59 12.14
CA LYS A 55 -5.38 14.02 12.15
C LYS A 55 -5.45 14.51 10.70
N PRO A 56 -6.55 15.10 10.23
CA PRO A 56 -6.60 15.66 8.88
C PRO A 56 -5.63 16.85 8.76
N VAL A 57 -4.90 16.89 7.66
CA VAL A 57 -3.86 17.91 7.39
C VAL A 57 -4.22 18.76 6.20
N ALA A 58 -4.55 18.13 5.07
CA ALA A 58 -4.83 18.83 3.82
C ALA A 58 -5.70 18.01 2.88
N THR A 59 -6.27 18.69 1.90
CA THR A 59 -6.88 18.08 0.71
C THR A 59 -6.21 18.69 -0.52
N VAL A 60 -5.69 17.85 -1.42
CA VAL A 60 -4.92 18.26 -2.60
C VAL A 60 -5.67 17.86 -3.86
N ALA A 61 -6.17 18.84 -4.61
CA ALA A 61 -6.87 18.62 -5.87
C ALA A 61 -5.93 18.05 -6.95
N VAL A 62 -6.43 17.06 -7.72
CA VAL A 62 -5.67 16.43 -8.81
C VAL A 62 -6.34 16.57 -10.18
N ALA A 63 -7.49 17.21 -10.24
CA ALA A 63 -8.24 17.51 -11.47
C ALA A 63 -8.51 16.27 -12.35
N GLY A 64 -8.90 15.15 -11.74
CA GLY A 64 -9.25 13.91 -12.43
C GLY A 64 -9.50 12.76 -11.45
N THR A 65 -10.03 11.65 -11.94
CA THR A 65 -10.40 10.48 -11.14
C THR A 65 -9.14 9.81 -10.57
N ALA A 66 -8.74 10.22 -9.36
CA ALA A 66 -7.58 9.69 -8.65
C ALA A 66 -7.84 8.26 -8.17
N MET A 67 -7.00 7.32 -8.59
CA MET A 67 -7.15 5.94 -8.12
C MET A 67 -5.82 5.31 -7.69
N PRO A 68 -5.07 4.53 -8.50
CA PRO A 68 -3.88 3.92 -7.97
C PRO A 68 -2.80 4.97 -7.69
N MET A 69 -2.14 4.78 -6.56
CA MET A 69 -0.99 5.57 -6.15
C MET A 69 0.20 4.63 -5.88
N VAL A 70 1.40 5.18 -5.94
CA VAL A 70 2.62 4.54 -5.46
C VAL A 70 3.60 5.59 -4.97
N VAL A 71 4.28 5.30 -3.86
CA VAL A 71 5.34 6.14 -3.28
C VAL A 71 6.70 5.64 -3.74
N SER A 72 7.60 6.58 -4.11
CA SER A 72 8.99 6.21 -4.41
C SER A 72 9.70 5.61 -3.19
N LYS A 73 10.65 4.70 -3.42
CA LYS A 73 11.37 4.01 -2.33
C LYS A 73 12.14 4.96 -1.40
N ASP A 74 12.62 6.08 -1.95
CA ASP A 74 13.28 7.15 -1.18
C ASP A 74 12.27 8.09 -0.50
N LYS A 75 10.97 7.82 -0.66
CA LYS A 75 9.83 8.55 -0.07
C LYS A 75 9.74 10.02 -0.49
N LYS A 76 10.42 10.41 -1.58
CA LYS A 76 10.39 11.79 -2.06
C LYS A 76 9.21 12.10 -2.96
N PHE A 77 8.67 11.09 -3.64
CA PHE A 77 7.64 11.27 -4.65
C PHE A 77 6.43 10.40 -4.40
N LEU A 78 5.25 10.97 -4.66
CA LEU A 78 3.98 10.26 -4.78
C LEU A 78 3.51 10.36 -6.23
N TYR A 79 3.24 9.22 -6.85
CA TYR A 79 2.66 9.09 -8.19
C TYR A 79 1.19 8.72 -8.08
N VAL A 80 0.35 9.42 -8.82
CA VAL A 80 -1.11 9.24 -8.80
C VAL A 80 -1.61 9.08 -10.22
N ALA A 81 -2.11 7.90 -10.57
CA ALA A 81 -2.71 7.70 -11.88
C ALA A 81 -4.16 8.16 -11.90
N LEU A 82 -4.51 8.97 -12.90
CA LEU A 82 -5.85 9.49 -13.13
C LEU A 82 -6.56 8.66 -14.20
N ARG A 83 -7.72 8.12 -13.85
CA ARG A 83 -8.52 7.23 -14.70
C ARG A 83 -9.56 7.96 -15.53
N SER A 84 -9.60 9.29 -15.47
CA SER A 84 -10.38 10.14 -16.38
C SER A 84 -9.54 10.63 -17.54
N GLN A 85 -10.17 10.91 -18.69
CA GLN A 85 -9.52 11.49 -19.86
C GLN A 85 -9.07 12.95 -19.62
N PRO A 86 -7.89 13.36 -20.11
CA PRO A 86 -6.85 12.51 -20.69
C PRO A 86 -6.16 11.67 -19.60
N PHE A 87 -5.90 10.38 -19.92
CA PHE A 87 -5.24 9.49 -18.94
C PHE A 87 -3.81 9.94 -18.67
N ARG A 88 -3.45 10.09 -17.41
CA ARG A 88 -2.15 10.60 -17.02
C ARG A 88 -1.76 10.17 -15.59
N VAL A 89 -0.49 10.27 -15.31
CA VAL A 89 0.06 10.19 -13.96
C VAL A 89 0.50 11.58 -13.51
N VAL A 90 0.14 11.95 -12.29
CA VAL A 90 0.60 13.18 -11.63
C VAL A 90 1.70 12.81 -10.66
N THR A 91 2.83 13.53 -10.73
CA THR A 91 3.95 13.39 -9.79
C THR A 91 3.91 14.53 -8.78
N PHE A 92 3.93 14.17 -7.49
CA PHE A 92 4.07 15.11 -6.38
C PHE A 92 5.38 14.88 -5.66
N ALA A 93 6.05 15.96 -5.25
CA ALA A 93 7.06 15.89 -4.21
C ALA A 93 6.39 15.85 -2.84
N ILE A 94 6.88 15.00 -1.95
CA ILE A 94 6.42 14.88 -0.57
C ILE A 94 7.30 15.73 0.34
N ASP A 95 6.70 16.61 1.12
CA ASP A 95 7.37 17.29 2.23
C ASP A 95 7.32 16.37 3.47
N SER A 96 8.45 15.82 3.86
CA SER A 96 8.55 14.89 4.99
C SER A 96 8.17 15.51 6.33
N ALA A 97 8.33 16.82 6.50
CA ALA A 97 8.03 17.52 7.76
C ALA A 97 6.53 17.81 7.93
N THR A 98 5.82 18.05 6.84
CA THR A 98 4.42 18.51 6.87
C THR A 98 3.44 17.52 6.22
N GLY A 99 3.92 16.48 5.51
CA GLY A 99 3.12 15.60 4.67
C GLY A 99 2.58 16.29 3.41
N GLY A 100 2.94 17.54 3.19
CA GLY A 100 2.47 18.34 2.06
C GLY A 100 2.87 17.76 0.70
N LEU A 101 1.99 17.89 -0.28
CA LEU A 101 2.20 17.44 -1.65
C LEU A 101 2.37 18.65 -2.57
N LYS A 102 3.55 18.77 -3.19
CA LYS A 102 3.85 19.78 -4.21
C LYS A 102 3.84 19.12 -5.59
N LYS A 103 2.88 19.47 -6.44
CA LYS A 103 2.84 18.98 -7.83
C LYS A 103 4.10 19.39 -8.57
N LEU A 104 4.79 18.41 -9.17
CA LEU A 104 5.96 18.61 -10.01
C LEU A 104 5.61 18.60 -11.50
N GLY A 105 4.69 17.71 -11.93
CA GLY A 105 4.29 17.60 -13.31
C GLY A 105 3.24 16.52 -13.53
N GLU A 106 2.86 16.38 -14.81
CA GLU A 106 1.96 15.33 -15.29
C GLU A 106 2.57 14.69 -16.54
N SER A 107 2.33 13.39 -16.71
CA SER A 107 2.77 12.66 -17.90
C SER A 107 1.64 11.77 -18.41
N ALA A 108 1.53 11.69 -19.75
CA ALA A 108 0.49 10.87 -20.37
C ALA A 108 0.67 9.38 -20.05
N LEU A 109 -0.43 8.71 -19.76
CA LEU A 109 -0.52 7.25 -19.70
C LEU A 109 -1.23 6.72 -20.96
N ALA A 110 -0.86 5.52 -21.38
CA ALA A 110 -1.43 4.90 -22.58
C ALA A 110 -2.90 4.48 -22.43
N ASP A 111 -3.41 4.45 -21.18
CA ASP A 111 -4.78 4.01 -20.89
C ASP A 111 -5.19 4.36 -19.43
N SER A 112 -6.43 3.99 -19.08
CA SER A 112 -6.95 4.00 -17.70
C SER A 112 -6.30 2.88 -16.87
N MET A 113 -5.37 3.22 -15.98
CA MET A 113 -4.62 2.23 -15.22
C MET A 113 -5.36 1.82 -13.93
N ALA A 114 -5.46 0.52 -13.69
CA ALA A 114 -6.03 -0.05 -12.47
C ALA A 114 -5.00 -0.15 -11.34
N ASN A 115 -3.72 -0.26 -11.70
CA ASN A 115 -2.58 -0.32 -10.78
C ASN A 115 -1.36 0.33 -11.45
N ILE A 116 -0.51 0.94 -10.62
CA ILE A 116 0.83 1.39 -10.98
C ILE A 116 1.81 0.92 -9.93
N ASP A 117 3.04 0.61 -10.32
CA ASP A 117 4.14 0.26 -9.41
C ASP A 117 5.49 0.72 -9.95
N LEU A 118 6.48 0.85 -9.08
CA LEU A 118 7.85 1.19 -9.45
C LEU A 118 8.75 -0.04 -9.40
N ASP A 119 9.69 -0.09 -10.34
CA ASP A 119 10.78 -1.06 -10.24
C ASP A 119 11.66 -0.83 -8.99
N ALA A 120 12.48 -1.80 -8.65
CA ALA A 120 13.36 -1.74 -7.48
C ALA A 120 14.30 -0.52 -7.49
N SER A 121 14.68 0.01 -8.64
CA SER A 121 15.55 1.18 -8.78
C SER A 121 14.81 2.51 -8.78
N GLY A 122 13.48 2.52 -8.93
CA GLY A 122 12.66 3.71 -9.10
C GLY A 122 12.82 4.39 -10.45
N ARG A 123 13.46 3.75 -11.45
CA ARG A 123 13.68 4.30 -12.78
C ARG A 123 12.59 3.93 -13.78
N TRP A 124 11.72 2.99 -13.44
CA TRP A 124 10.68 2.46 -14.30
C TRP A 124 9.36 2.42 -13.57
N LEU A 125 8.33 2.97 -14.18
CA LEU A 125 6.94 2.85 -13.74
C LEU A 125 6.26 1.79 -14.60
N PHE A 126 5.76 0.75 -13.94
CA PHE A 126 4.87 -0.25 -14.51
C PHE A 126 3.43 0.16 -14.30
N ALA A 127 2.57 -0.12 -15.28
CA ALA A 127 1.15 0.14 -15.14
C ALA A 127 0.31 -0.94 -15.81
N ALA A 128 -0.83 -1.31 -15.20
CA ALA A 128 -1.77 -2.31 -15.72
C ALA A 128 -3.12 -1.67 -16.03
N SER A 129 -3.63 -1.88 -17.24
CA SER A 129 -4.92 -1.36 -17.68
C SER A 129 -5.98 -2.45 -17.72
N TYR A 130 -7.03 -2.25 -16.91
CA TYR A 130 -8.18 -3.17 -16.82
C TYR A 130 -9.01 -3.18 -18.11
N GLY A 131 -9.37 -2.01 -18.62
CA GLY A 131 -10.17 -1.89 -19.85
C GLY A 131 -9.35 -2.12 -21.13
N GLY A 132 -8.04 -1.86 -21.08
CA GLY A 132 -7.16 -1.99 -22.23
C GLY A 132 -6.51 -3.38 -22.37
N ASN A 133 -6.62 -4.28 -21.39
CA ASN A 133 -6.03 -5.62 -21.43
C ASN A 133 -4.53 -5.58 -21.77
N LYS A 134 -3.80 -4.68 -21.12
CA LYS A 134 -2.40 -4.41 -21.41
C LYS A 134 -1.65 -3.94 -20.16
N ILE A 135 -0.34 -4.05 -20.24
CA ILE A 135 0.57 -3.37 -19.34
C ILE A 135 1.44 -2.37 -20.10
N THR A 136 1.99 -1.40 -19.38
CA THR A 136 2.95 -0.45 -19.94
C THR A 136 4.16 -0.29 -19.04
N VAL A 137 5.27 0.13 -19.65
CA VAL A 137 6.48 0.54 -18.97
C VAL A 137 6.80 1.97 -19.38
N ASN A 138 6.98 2.85 -18.40
CA ASN A 138 7.39 4.22 -18.59
C ASN A 138 8.74 4.45 -17.88
N SER A 139 9.63 5.28 -18.42
CA SER A 139 10.81 5.72 -17.68
C SER A 139 10.44 6.69 -16.56
N VAL A 140 11.28 6.77 -15.53
CA VAL A 140 11.20 7.79 -14.48
C VAL A 140 12.54 8.52 -14.43
N GLY A 141 12.51 9.85 -14.55
CA GLY A 141 13.69 10.69 -14.49
C GLY A 141 14.25 10.83 -13.08
N VAL A 142 15.47 11.34 -12.97
CA VAL A 142 16.12 11.64 -11.68
C VAL A 142 15.40 12.75 -10.90
N ASP A 143 14.62 13.55 -11.59
CA ASP A 143 13.71 14.59 -11.06
C ASP A 143 12.38 14.03 -10.56
N GLY A 144 12.17 12.72 -10.69
CA GLY A 144 10.94 12.01 -10.33
C GLY A 144 9.84 12.08 -11.40
N LEU A 145 10.04 12.80 -12.50
CA LEU A 145 9.00 12.89 -13.54
C LEU A 145 8.93 11.60 -14.36
N VAL A 146 7.71 11.16 -14.61
CA VAL A 146 7.44 10.00 -15.47
C VAL A 146 7.59 10.43 -16.92
N GLY A 147 8.37 9.68 -17.68
CA GLY A 147 8.61 9.90 -19.11
C GLY A 147 7.57 9.25 -20.01
N ALA A 148 7.81 9.29 -21.31
CA ALA A 148 6.97 8.65 -22.30
C ALA A 148 6.88 7.13 -22.09
N VAL A 149 5.78 6.54 -22.59
CA VAL A 149 5.62 5.07 -22.63
C VAL A 149 6.71 4.47 -23.52
N GLN A 150 7.49 3.55 -22.97
CA GLN A 150 8.55 2.84 -23.69
C GLN A 150 8.07 1.53 -24.30
N GLN A 151 7.17 0.84 -23.57
CA GLN A 151 6.68 -0.46 -24.02
C GLN A 151 5.21 -0.64 -23.64
N ILE A 152 4.46 -1.26 -24.54
CA ILE A 152 3.08 -1.69 -24.32
C ILE A 152 3.01 -3.17 -24.67
N LEU A 153 2.55 -4.00 -23.73
CA LEU A 153 2.41 -5.44 -23.93
C LEU A 153 0.98 -5.89 -23.64
N PRO A 154 0.42 -6.80 -24.46
CA PRO A 154 -0.88 -7.38 -24.19
C PRO A 154 -0.83 -8.33 -22.99
N THR A 155 -1.98 -8.45 -22.32
CA THR A 155 -2.22 -9.43 -21.24
C THR A 155 -3.46 -10.25 -21.56
N GLY A 156 -3.84 -11.14 -20.66
CA GLY A 156 -5.23 -11.65 -20.60
C GLY A 156 -6.23 -10.52 -20.30
N PRO A 157 -7.54 -10.78 -20.48
CA PRO A 157 -8.58 -9.78 -20.22
C PRO A 157 -8.53 -9.22 -18.79
N ASN A 158 -8.75 -7.91 -18.67
CA ASN A 158 -8.87 -7.18 -17.41
C ASN A 158 -7.60 -7.24 -16.54
N ALA A 159 -6.46 -6.79 -17.10
CA ALA A 159 -5.22 -6.64 -16.31
C ALA A 159 -5.45 -5.73 -15.11
N HIS A 160 -5.08 -6.19 -13.90
CA HIS A 160 -5.43 -5.44 -12.69
C HIS A 160 -4.23 -5.02 -11.85
N ALA A 161 -3.34 -5.91 -11.47
CA ALA A 161 -2.12 -5.59 -10.71
C ALA A 161 -0.88 -5.91 -11.52
N ILE A 162 0.18 -5.15 -11.29
CA ILE A 162 1.50 -5.38 -11.88
C ILE A 162 2.57 -5.10 -10.82
N HIS A 163 3.46 -6.08 -10.59
CA HIS A 163 4.55 -5.94 -9.63
C HIS A 163 5.80 -6.67 -10.14
N GLN A 164 6.95 -6.08 -9.80
CA GLN A 164 8.24 -6.73 -9.98
C GLN A 164 8.45 -7.78 -8.87
N ASP A 165 9.16 -8.86 -9.19
CA ASP A 165 9.62 -9.79 -8.17
C ASP A 165 10.67 -9.11 -7.26
N PRO A 166 10.82 -9.56 -6.00
CA PRO A 166 11.71 -8.88 -5.05
C PRO A 166 13.18 -8.85 -5.47
N ALA A 167 13.62 -9.79 -6.34
CA ALA A 167 14.99 -9.82 -6.89
C ALA A 167 15.17 -8.90 -8.10
N GLY A 168 14.12 -8.27 -8.60
CA GLY A 168 14.18 -7.32 -9.71
C GLY A 168 14.40 -7.95 -11.07
N ARG A 169 14.10 -9.25 -11.24
CA ARG A 169 14.37 -10.01 -12.48
C ARG A 169 13.15 -10.30 -13.32
N TYR A 170 11.99 -10.36 -12.67
CA TYR A 170 10.72 -10.71 -13.29
C TYR A 170 9.65 -9.69 -12.94
N VAL A 171 8.70 -9.51 -13.86
CA VAL A 171 7.49 -8.72 -13.65
C VAL A 171 6.28 -9.61 -13.90
N PHE A 172 5.28 -9.51 -13.05
CA PHE A 172 4.04 -10.26 -13.15
C PHE A 172 2.88 -9.30 -13.21
N ALA A 173 1.85 -9.66 -13.98
CA ALA A 173 0.58 -8.93 -14.00
C ALA A 173 -0.61 -9.89 -13.97
N THR A 174 -1.58 -9.60 -13.11
CA THR A 174 -2.82 -10.36 -13.00
C THR A 174 -3.80 -10.00 -14.09
N SER A 175 -4.63 -10.95 -14.49
CA SER A 175 -5.74 -10.75 -15.43
C SER A 175 -7.03 -11.33 -14.83
N VAL A 176 -7.91 -10.45 -14.35
CA VAL A 176 -9.17 -10.85 -13.67
C VAL A 176 -10.06 -11.70 -14.60
N GLY A 177 -10.24 -11.28 -15.84
CA GLY A 177 -11.03 -12.03 -16.81
C GLY A 177 -10.27 -13.15 -17.51
N GLY A 178 -8.94 -13.20 -17.34
CA GLY A 178 -8.07 -14.22 -17.92
C GLY A 178 -7.77 -15.38 -16.99
N ASP A 179 -8.11 -15.29 -15.70
CA ASP A 179 -7.78 -16.28 -14.65
C ASP A 179 -6.31 -16.65 -14.62
N ASN A 180 -5.41 -15.68 -14.81
CA ASN A 180 -3.97 -15.91 -14.88
C ASN A 180 -3.13 -14.74 -14.43
N LEU A 181 -1.83 -15.01 -14.26
CA LEU A 181 -0.78 -14.01 -14.17
C LEU A 181 0.13 -14.17 -15.39
N SER A 182 0.28 -13.10 -16.15
CA SER A 182 1.33 -13.03 -17.18
C SER A 182 2.69 -12.77 -16.55
N SER A 183 3.76 -13.31 -17.11
CA SER A 183 5.12 -13.29 -16.55
C SER A 183 6.13 -12.87 -17.60
N TRP A 184 7.00 -11.93 -17.26
CA TRP A 184 8.07 -11.41 -18.11
C TRP A 184 9.40 -11.38 -17.38
N ARG A 185 10.49 -11.54 -18.15
CA ARG A 185 11.84 -11.19 -17.71
C ARG A 185 12.02 -9.69 -17.86
N PHE A 186 12.64 -9.07 -16.90
CA PHE A 186 12.86 -7.63 -16.86
C PHE A 186 14.35 -7.28 -16.97
N ASP A 187 14.69 -6.42 -17.92
CA ASP A 187 16.00 -5.80 -18.00
C ASP A 187 15.98 -4.42 -17.34
N ALA A 188 16.49 -4.33 -16.13
CA ALA A 188 16.51 -3.08 -15.35
C ALA A 188 17.39 -1.98 -15.97
N LYS A 189 18.27 -2.28 -16.93
CA LYS A 189 19.09 -1.27 -17.62
C LYS A 189 18.31 -0.54 -18.69
N THR A 190 17.49 -1.27 -19.43
CA THR A 190 16.75 -0.77 -20.59
C THR A 190 15.25 -0.57 -20.33
N GLY A 191 14.72 -1.13 -19.22
CA GLY A 191 13.29 -1.13 -18.91
C GLY A 191 12.47 -2.09 -19.77
N GLN A 192 13.13 -2.95 -20.56
CA GLN A 192 12.45 -3.85 -21.46
C GLN A 192 11.95 -5.10 -20.76
N LEU A 193 10.75 -5.51 -21.10
CA LEU A 193 10.11 -6.76 -20.73
C LEU A 193 10.14 -7.73 -21.93
N SER A 194 10.57 -8.96 -21.68
CA SER A 194 10.50 -10.06 -22.64
C SER A 194 9.76 -11.24 -22.03
N ALA A 195 9.05 -12.03 -22.83
CA ALA A 195 8.26 -13.16 -22.32
C ALA A 195 9.14 -14.10 -21.47
N ASN A 196 8.62 -14.50 -20.30
CA ASN A 196 9.23 -15.56 -19.50
C ASN A 196 8.89 -16.94 -20.07
N ASP A 197 9.44 -18.00 -19.48
CA ASP A 197 9.11 -19.40 -19.79
C ASP A 197 8.84 -20.15 -18.48
N PRO A 198 7.57 -20.54 -18.24
CA PRO A 198 6.36 -20.22 -19.01
C PRO A 198 5.96 -18.74 -18.92
N PRO A 199 5.31 -18.19 -19.98
CA PRO A 199 4.90 -16.77 -20.02
C PRO A 199 3.66 -16.48 -19.17
N VAL A 200 2.96 -17.52 -18.71
CA VAL A 200 1.69 -17.42 -17.98
C VAL A 200 1.65 -18.45 -16.85
N VAL A 201 1.18 -18.00 -15.69
CA VAL A 201 0.77 -18.84 -14.55
C VAL A 201 -0.76 -18.88 -14.51
N ASN A 202 -1.35 -20.04 -14.78
CA ASN A 202 -2.80 -20.22 -14.71
C ASN A 202 -3.25 -20.42 -13.26
N VAL A 203 -4.38 -19.80 -12.91
CA VAL A 203 -5.00 -19.95 -11.59
C VAL A 203 -6.17 -20.95 -11.69
N SER A 204 -6.27 -21.84 -10.72
CA SER A 204 -7.29 -22.87 -10.66
C SER A 204 -8.01 -22.82 -9.31
N PRO A 205 -9.35 -22.97 -9.27
CA PRO A 205 -10.25 -23.16 -10.42
C PRO A 205 -10.38 -21.88 -11.28
N ALA A 206 -10.94 -22.02 -12.49
CA ALA A 206 -11.24 -20.89 -13.37
C ALA A 206 -12.39 -20.02 -12.81
N LYS A 207 -12.51 -18.79 -13.31
CA LYS A 207 -13.50 -17.76 -12.92
C LYS A 207 -13.33 -17.25 -11.50
N THR A 208 -12.11 -17.27 -10.99
CA THR A 208 -11.76 -16.74 -9.66
C THR A 208 -11.40 -15.27 -9.70
N GLY A 209 -10.84 -14.79 -10.81
CA GLY A 209 -10.51 -13.40 -11.05
C GLY A 209 -9.27 -12.91 -10.30
N PRO A 210 -8.05 -13.35 -10.67
CA PRO A 210 -6.79 -12.89 -10.10
C PRO A 210 -6.69 -11.35 -10.09
N ARG A 211 -6.53 -10.74 -8.91
CA ARG A 211 -6.63 -9.29 -8.77
C ARG A 211 -5.38 -8.65 -8.22
N HIS A 212 -5.13 -8.72 -6.92
CA HIS A 212 -3.92 -8.23 -6.26
C HIS A 212 -3.06 -9.40 -5.80
N PHE A 213 -1.75 -9.22 -5.83
CA PHE A 213 -0.81 -10.20 -5.32
C PHE A 213 0.38 -9.50 -4.67
N LEU A 214 1.07 -10.20 -3.81
CA LEU A 214 2.28 -9.71 -3.16
C LEU A 214 3.23 -10.88 -2.83
N TRP A 215 4.47 -10.53 -2.53
CA TRP A 215 5.51 -11.46 -2.14
C TRP A 215 5.67 -11.51 -0.63
N ASN A 216 6.02 -12.67 -0.07
CA ASN A 216 6.46 -12.72 1.30
C ASN A 216 7.85 -12.08 1.46
N LYS A 217 8.19 -11.70 2.69
CA LYS A 217 9.46 -11.03 3.01
C LYS A 217 10.70 -11.89 2.65
N ALA A 218 10.59 -13.21 2.77
CA ALA A 218 11.65 -14.17 2.42
C ALA A 218 11.81 -14.37 0.91
N GLN A 219 10.92 -13.80 0.07
CA GLN A 219 10.95 -13.93 -1.40
C GLN A 219 10.79 -15.36 -1.91
N THR A 220 10.15 -16.20 -1.15
CA THR A 220 9.94 -17.64 -1.43
C THR A 220 8.49 -17.97 -1.74
N HIS A 221 7.55 -17.07 -1.42
CA HIS A 221 6.13 -17.28 -1.63
C HIS A 221 5.44 -16.02 -2.19
N ALA A 222 4.40 -16.25 -2.98
CA ALA A 222 3.47 -15.23 -3.43
C ALA A 222 2.06 -15.52 -2.91
N TYR A 223 1.32 -14.47 -2.56
CA TYR A 223 -0.08 -14.53 -2.16
C TYR A 223 -0.91 -13.77 -3.19
N LEU A 224 -1.91 -14.42 -3.74
CA LEU A 224 -2.78 -13.90 -4.79
C LEU A 224 -4.22 -13.86 -4.32
N LEU A 225 -4.82 -12.67 -4.30
CA LEU A 225 -6.24 -12.48 -4.02
C LEU A 225 -7.06 -12.54 -5.31
N ASN A 226 -8.14 -13.30 -5.27
CA ASN A 226 -9.08 -13.42 -6.38
C ASN A 226 -10.35 -12.60 -6.11
N GLU A 227 -10.73 -11.74 -7.05
CA GLU A 227 -11.83 -10.79 -6.91
C GLU A 227 -13.20 -11.45 -6.82
N LEU A 228 -13.40 -12.51 -7.63
CA LEU A 228 -14.74 -13.01 -7.95
C LEU A 228 -15.25 -14.08 -6.98
N ASP A 229 -14.35 -14.66 -6.17
CA ASP A 229 -14.72 -15.70 -5.18
C ASP A 229 -14.12 -15.48 -3.79
N GLY A 230 -13.27 -14.43 -3.62
CA GLY A 230 -12.61 -14.13 -2.33
C GLY A 230 -11.53 -15.15 -1.94
N GLY A 231 -11.08 -15.97 -2.88
CA GLY A 231 -9.99 -16.91 -2.65
C GLY A 231 -8.64 -16.22 -2.54
N VAL A 232 -7.77 -16.75 -1.68
CA VAL A 232 -6.35 -16.39 -1.59
C VAL A 232 -5.53 -17.61 -1.93
N ASP A 233 -4.83 -17.57 -3.05
CA ASP A 233 -3.93 -18.64 -3.48
C ASP A 233 -2.52 -18.37 -2.98
N VAL A 234 -1.90 -19.37 -2.37
CA VAL A 234 -0.50 -19.36 -1.94
C VAL A 234 0.33 -20.12 -2.95
N PHE A 235 1.39 -19.50 -3.43
CA PHE A 235 2.33 -20.12 -4.35
C PHE A 235 3.74 -20.17 -3.74
N ALA A 236 4.42 -21.30 -3.91
CA ALA A 236 5.88 -21.31 -3.80
C ALA A 236 6.46 -20.60 -5.02
N TYR A 237 7.47 -19.76 -4.79
CA TYR A 237 8.12 -18.98 -5.83
C TYR A 237 9.57 -19.41 -6.04
N ASP A 238 9.90 -19.77 -7.28
CA ASP A 238 11.27 -20.00 -7.73
C ASP A 238 11.81 -18.74 -8.43
N GLY A 239 12.46 -17.87 -7.65
CA GLY A 239 13.02 -16.64 -8.19
C GLY A 239 14.16 -16.86 -9.20
N GLY A 240 14.73 -18.07 -9.34
CA GLY A 240 15.71 -18.40 -10.38
C GLY A 240 15.09 -18.50 -11.77
N LYS A 241 13.82 -18.91 -11.82
CA LYS A 241 13.06 -19.16 -13.07
C LYS A 241 11.90 -18.17 -13.26
N GLY A 242 11.52 -17.39 -12.22
CA GLY A 242 10.29 -16.62 -12.25
C GLY A 242 9.05 -17.51 -12.32
N ALA A 243 9.10 -18.67 -11.65
CA ALA A 243 8.05 -19.68 -11.71
C ALA A 243 7.29 -19.79 -10.38
N MET A 244 5.99 -20.07 -10.47
CA MET A 244 5.10 -20.24 -9.32
C MET A 244 4.49 -21.64 -9.32
N ARG A 245 4.41 -22.26 -8.13
CA ARG A 245 3.75 -23.54 -7.90
C ARG A 245 2.73 -23.39 -6.78
N HIS A 246 1.48 -23.66 -7.10
CA HIS A 246 0.37 -23.59 -6.14
C HIS A 246 0.58 -24.53 -4.94
N LEU A 247 0.32 -24.02 -3.73
CA LEU A 247 0.45 -24.74 -2.46
C LEU A 247 -0.86 -24.88 -1.71
N GLN A 248 -1.61 -23.79 -1.60
CA GLN A 248 -2.80 -23.69 -0.76
C GLN A 248 -3.80 -22.70 -1.36
N ARG A 249 -5.08 -22.95 -1.08
CA ARG A 249 -6.13 -21.95 -1.25
C ARG A 249 -6.82 -21.70 0.08
N ALA A 250 -6.89 -20.45 0.51
CA ALA A 250 -7.66 -19.94 1.64
C ALA A 250 -8.81 -19.06 1.14
N SER A 251 -9.63 -18.51 2.04
CA SER A 251 -10.72 -17.61 1.66
C SER A 251 -10.83 -16.46 2.65
N ILE A 252 -11.01 -15.22 2.13
CA ILE A 252 -11.31 -14.04 2.95
C ILE A 252 -12.82 -13.89 3.24
N MET A 253 -13.66 -14.75 2.67
CA MET A 253 -15.09 -14.65 2.88
C MET A 253 -15.47 -14.97 4.33
N PRO A 254 -16.30 -14.14 4.99
CA PRO A 254 -16.78 -14.43 6.33
C PRO A 254 -17.60 -15.75 6.36
N ALA A 255 -17.48 -16.50 7.44
CA ALA A 255 -18.25 -17.72 7.61
C ALA A 255 -19.76 -17.44 7.50
N GLY A 256 -20.46 -18.26 6.69
CA GLY A 256 -21.89 -18.11 6.46
C GLY A 256 -22.30 -16.94 5.55
N PHE A 257 -21.38 -16.21 4.96
CA PHE A 257 -21.71 -15.14 4.02
C PHE A 257 -22.27 -15.72 2.71
N THR A 258 -23.44 -15.23 2.29
CA THR A 258 -24.15 -15.70 1.10
C THR A 258 -24.21 -14.67 -0.03
N GLY A 259 -23.63 -13.49 0.17
CA GLY A 259 -23.56 -12.44 -0.84
C GLY A 259 -22.58 -12.80 -1.97
N LYS A 260 -22.64 -12.06 -3.08
CA LYS A 260 -21.69 -12.23 -4.17
C LYS A 260 -20.32 -11.68 -3.74
N PRO A 261 -19.25 -12.48 -3.79
CA PRO A 261 -17.91 -12.01 -3.45
C PRO A 261 -17.45 -10.85 -4.35
N TRP A 262 -16.74 -9.92 -3.76
CA TRP A 262 -16.11 -8.80 -4.47
C TRP A 262 -14.84 -8.35 -3.74
N ALA A 263 -13.87 -9.25 -3.66
CA ALA A 263 -12.61 -9.02 -2.96
C ALA A 263 -11.81 -7.87 -3.60
N ALA A 264 -11.01 -7.16 -2.80
CA ALA A 264 -10.35 -5.97 -3.31
C ALA A 264 -8.83 -5.95 -3.09
N ASP A 265 -8.35 -5.85 -1.88
CA ASP A 265 -6.94 -5.61 -1.62
C ASP A 265 -6.33 -6.65 -0.69
N LEU A 266 -5.01 -6.76 -0.76
CA LEU A 266 -4.21 -7.73 -0.01
C LEU A 266 -2.94 -7.06 0.48
N GLN A 267 -2.65 -7.15 1.78
CA GLN A 267 -1.46 -6.55 2.40
C GLN A 267 -0.82 -7.53 3.39
N LEU A 268 0.51 -7.54 3.43
CA LEU A 268 1.29 -8.31 4.40
C LEU A 268 1.83 -7.39 5.49
N SER A 269 1.81 -7.83 6.76
CA SER A 269 2.45 -7.10 7.84
C SER A 269 3.95 -6.93 7.58
N ALA A 270 4.56 -5.86 8.10
CA ALA A 270 5.98 -5.55 7.88
C ALA A 270 6.92 -6.65 8.40
N ASP A 271 6.52 -7.40 9.43
CA ASP A 271 7.23 -8.56 9.96
C ASP A 271 6.98 -9.85 9.17
N GLY A 272 5.96 -9.87 8.31
CA GLY A 272 5.57 -11.02 7.49
C GLY A 272 4.74 -12.08 8.19
N HIS A 273 4.26 -11.82 9.41
CA HIS A 273 3.53 -12.80 10.21
C HIS A 273 2.01 -12.83 9.93
N TYR A 274 1.46 -11.77 9.35
CA TYR A 274 0.02 -11.66 9.09
C TYR A 274 -0.25 -11.15 7.68
N LEU A 275 -1.25 -11.77 7.04
CA LEU A 275 -1.79 -11.36 5.75
C LEU A 275 -3.23 -10.88 5.95
N TYR A 276 -3.57 -9.76 5.33
CA TYR A 276 -4.88 -9.13 5.41
C TYR A 276 -5.51 -9.03 4.03
N GLY A 277 -6.82 -9.29 3.95
CA GLY A 277 -7.58 -9.11 2.72
C GLY A 277 -8.87 -8.34 2.95
N SER A 278 -9.22 -7.41 2.06
CA SER A 278 -10.48 -6.66 2.12
C SER A 278 -11.54 -7.25 1.19
N GLU A 279 -12.79 -7.30 1.69
CA GLU A 279 -13.94 -7.78 0.94
C GLU A 279 -15.05 -6.71 0.91
N ARG A 280 -15.42 -6.28 -0.32
CA ARG A 280 -16.25 -5.09 -0.51
C ARG A 280 -17.72 -5.31 -0.24
N THR A 281 -18.27 -6.48 -0.53
CA THR A 281 -19.69 -6.79 -0.36
C THR A 281 -20.04 -7.01 1.11
N SER A 282 -19.20 -7.74 1.84
CA SER A 282 -19.37 -7.98 3.29
C SER A 282 -18.90 -6.80 4.15
N SER A 283 -18.10 -5.88 3.57
CA SER A 283 -17.46 -4.78 4.29
C SER A 283 -16.58 -5.26 5.43
N THR A 284 -15.67 -6.20 5.13
CA THR A 284 -14.80 -6.82 6.13
C THR A 284 -13.34 -6.82 5.72
N LEU A 285 -12.48 -6.92 6.74
CA LEU A 285 -11.07 -7.26 6.65
C LEU A 285 -10.88 -8.65 7.26
N THR A 286 -10.31 -9.58 6.50
CA THR A 286 -9.95 -10.92 7.01
C THR A 286 -8.46 -11.00 7.25
N THR A 287 -8.07 -11.54 8.41
CA THR A 287 -6.68 -11.73 8.85
C THR A 287 -6.30 -13.20 8.78
N PHE A 288 -5.13 -13.48 8.22
CA PHE A 288 -4.49 -14.79 8.30
C PHE A 288 -3.18 -14.67 9.04
N LYS A 289 -2.87 -15.66 9.86
CA LYS A 289 -1.51 -15.92 10.34
C LYS A 289 -0.73 -16.61 9.25
N VAL A 290 0.48 -16.16 8.98
CA VAL A 290 1.40 -16.75 8.01
C VAL A 290 2.39 -17.66 8.76
N ASP A 291 2.48 -18.91 8.36
CA ASP A 291 3.51 -19.81 8.88
C ASP A 291 4.87 -19.41 8.28
N PRO A 292 5.86 -19.04 9.09
CA PRO A 292 7.12 -18.51 8.59
C PRO A 292 8.00 -19.55 7.86
N ALA A 293 7.78 -20.84 8.12
CA ALA A 293 8.55 -21.93 7.50
C ALA A 293 7.97 -22.37 6.16
N THR A 294 6.63 -22.41 6.06
CA THR A 294 5.92 -22.97 4.91
C THR A 294 5.22 -21.92 4.05
N GLY A 295 5.07 -20.68 4.56
CA GLY A 295 4.30 -19.62 3.90
C GLY A 295 2.78 -19.85 3.90
N LEU A 296 2.30 -20.94 4.50
CA LEU A 296 0.88 -21.28 4.49
C LEU A 296 0.07 -20.38 5.42
N LEU A 297 -1.22 -20.22 5.09
CA LEU A 297 -2.16 -19.33 5.75
C LEU A 297 -3.06 -20.10 6.72
N GLN A 298 -3.25 -19.56 7.91
CA GLN A 298 -4.24 -19.99 8.89
C GLN A 298 -5.16 -18.81 9.22
N ALA A 299 -6.47 -18.96 9.09
CA ALA A 299 -7.42 -17.90 9.44
C ALA A 299 -7.26 -17.50 10.92
N ALA A 300 -7.16 -16.20 11.18
CA ALA A 300 -7.02 -15.63 12.52
C ALA A 300 -8.26 -14.86 12.97
N GLY A 301 -8.97 -14.20 12.04
CA GLY A 301 -10.17 -13.45 12.38
C GLY A 301 -10.71 -12.63 11.21
N THR A 302 -11.92 -12.08 11.41
CA THR A 302 -12.55 -11.15 10.47
C THR A 302 -13.08 -9.95 11.24
N THR A 303 -12.78 -8.75 10.75
CA THR A 303 -13.15 -7.47 11.40
C THR A 303 -14.04 -6.67 10.45
N PRO A 304 -15.21 -6.17 10.90
CA PRO A 304 -15.99 -5.20 10.13
C PRO A 304 -15.19 -3.91 9.91
N THR A 305 -15.39 -3.29 8.74
CA THR A 305 -14.74 -2.02 8.40
C THR A 305 -15.72 -1.12 7.62
N GLU A 306 -15.20 -0.08 6.96
CA GLU A 306 -15.97 0.84 6.15
C GLU A 306 -16.78 0.14 5.06
N LYS A 307 -17.90 0.77 4.63
CA LYS A 307 -18.70 0.23 3.53
C LYS A 307 -17.92 0.21 2.21
N THR A 308 -17.89 -0.96 1.56
CA THR A 308 -17.17 -1.20 0.29
C THR A 308 -15.67 -0.88 0.42
N PRO A 309 -14.91 -1.58 1.29
CA PRO A 309 -13.49 -1.30 1.51
C PRO A 309 -12.67 -1.73 0.30
N ARG A 310 -12.13 -0.77 -0.47
CA ARG A 310 -11.37 -1.08 -1.70
C ARG A 310 -9.88 -1.20 -1.46
N GLY A 311 -9.27 -0.18 -0.86
CA GLY A 311 -7.85 -0.16 -0.55
C GLY A 311 -7.62 0.02 0.94
N PHE A 312 -6.53 -0.51 1.44
CA PHE A 312 -6.07 -0.31 2.81
C PHE A 312 -4.55 -0.40 2.88
N ALA A 313 -3.96 0.15 3.92
CA ALA A 313 -2.53 0.04 4.16
C ALA A 313 -2.24 -0.18 5.64
N LEU A 314 -1.08 -0.79 5.93
CA LEU A 314 -0.54 -0.93 7.28
C LEU A 314 0.56 0.11 7.51
N ASP A 315 0.66 0.63 8.73
CA ASP A 315 1.80 1.42 9.13
C ASP A 315 3.04 0.51 9.33
N ALA A 316 4.24 1.05 9.15
CA ALA A 316 5.47 0.25 9.22
C ALA A 316 5.73 -0.36 10.62
N SER A 317 5.10 0.16 11.67
CA SER A 317 5.17 -0.45 13.01
C SER A 317 4.29 -1.69 13.17
N GLY A 318 3.38 -1.95 12.22
CA GLY A 318 2.41 -3.04 12.29
C GLY A 318 1.34 -2.87 13.37
N ARG A 319 1.21 -1.67 13.95
CA ARG A 319 0.22 -1.41 15.01
C ARG A 319 -1.10 -0.87 14.52
N PHE A 320 -1.14 -0.37 13.29
CA PHE A 320 -2.33 0.28 12.73
C PHE A 320 -2.55 -0.13 11.27
N LEU A 321 -3.83 -0.24 10.93
CA LEU A 321 -4.32 -0.43 9.57
C LEU A 321 -5.30 0.70 9.26
N VAL A 322 -5.15 1.34 8.09
CA VAL A 322 -6.09 2.35 7.58
C VAL A 322 -6.84 1.75 6.40
N SER A 323 -8.16 1.72 6.47
CA SER A 323 -9.07 1.18 5.44
C SER A 323 -9.89 2.30 4.80
N ALA A 324 -10.03 2.29 3.47
CA ALA A 324 -10.80 3.27 2.70
C ALA A 324 -12.10 2.68 2.17
N GLY A 325 -13.24 3.24 2.60
CA GLY A 325 -14.58 2.81 2.23
C GLY A 325 -15.20 3.62 1.10
N GLN A 326 -15.24 3.05 -0.11
CA GLN A 326 -15.84 3.73 -1.27
C GLN A 326 -17.30 4.12 -1.03
N GLY A 327 -18.08 3.24 -0.36
CA GLY A 327 -19.50 3.44 -0.14
C GLY A 327 -19.85 4.27 1.08
N SER A 328 -18.91 4.46 2.02
CA SER A 328 -19.08 5.32 3.20
C SER A 328 -18.48 6.71 3.04
N HIS A 329 -17.63 6.93 2.03
CA HIS A 329 -16.84 8.16 1.85
C HIS A 329 -16.01 8.51 3.09
N ALA A 330 -15.50 7.49 3.75
CA ALA A 330 -14.79 7.57 5.02
C ALA A 330 -13.56 6.65 5.00
N ILE A 331 -12.66 6.90 5.95
CA ILE A 331 -11.56 6.01 6.29
C ILE A 331 -11.67 5.56 7.73
N SER A 332 -11.21 4.36 8.02
CA SER A 332 -11.13 3.83 9.38
C SER A 332 -9.70 3.56 9.78
N LEU A 333 -9.35 3.94 11.02
CA LEU A 333 -8.11 3.56 11.67
C LEU A 333 -8.39 2.40 12.63
N HIS A 334 -7.80 1.25 12.35
CA HIS A 334 -7.88 0.05 13.16
C HIS A 334 -6.58 -0.17 13.93
N PRO A 335 -6.58 -0.14 15.26
CA PRO A 335 -5.48 -0.71 16.04
C PRO A 335 -5.37 -2.21 15.78
N ILE A 336 -4.16 -2.71 15.65
CA ILE A 336 -3.90 -4.16 15.45
C ILE A 336 -3.52 -4.76 16.81
N ASP A 337 -4.19 -5.84 17.20
CA ASP A 337 -3.84 -6.60 18.39
C ASP A 337 -2.50 -7.33 18.17
N ALA A 338 -1.52 -7.03 18.99
CA ALA A 338 -0.16 -7.53 18.80
C ALA A 338 -0.01 -9.04 18.99
N ALA A 339 -0.92 -9.68 19.71
CA ALA A 339 -0.86 -11.12 19.98
C ALA A 339 -1.51 -11.96 18.88
N THR A 340 -2.58 -11.43 18.28
CA THR A 340 -3.40 -12.14 17.30
C THR A 340 -3.23 -11.62 15.86
N GLY A 341 -2.70 -10.40 15.70
CA GLY A 341 -2.65 -9.69 14.43
C GLY A 341 -4.02 -9.18 13.94
N VAL A 342 -5.09 -9.43 14.67
CA VAL A 342 -6.45 -9.07 14.23
C VAL A 342 -6.70 -7.58 14.47
N PRO A 343 -7.14 -6.81 13.44
CA PRO A 343 -7.55 -5.43 13.61
C PRO A 343 -8.74 -5.32 14.56
N ALA A 344 -8.67 -4.42 15.52
CA ALA A 344 -9.77 -4.11 16.43
C ALA A 344 -10.82 -3.22 15.75
N THR A 345 -11.93 -2.96 16.46
CA THR A 345 -12.94 -2.00 16.01
C THR A 345 -12.31 -0.62 15.77
N ALA A 346 -12.64 -0.01 14.65
CA ALA A 346 -12.04 1.22 14.18
C ALA A 346 -12.66 2.48 14.77
N SER A 347 -11.87 3.57 14.72
CA SER A 347 -12.39 4.93 14.64
C SER A 347 -12.57 5.31 13.17
N SER A 348 -13.76 5.79 12.80
CA SER A 348 -14.08 6.24 11.44
C SER A 348 -14.07 7.77 11.36
N GLN A 349 -13.62 8.30 10.21
CA GLN A 349 -13.66 9.73 9.94
C GLN A 349 -13.86 10.01 8.44
N PRO A 350 -14.43 11.18 8.09
CA PRO A 350 -14.68 11.54 6.70
C PRO A 350 -13.38 11.63 5.89
N ALA A 351 -13.46 11.21 4.62
CA ALA A 351 -12.49 11.48 3.57
C ALA A 351 -13.19 12.20 2.40
N GLY A 352 -12.53 12.28 1.25
CA GLY A 352 -13.20 12.70 0.02
C GLY A 352 -14.19 11.65 -0.48
N LYS A 353 -14.92 11.94 -1.56
CA LYS A 353 -15.90 11.01 -2.13
C LYS A 353 -15.21 9.87 -2.87
N ASN A 354 -15.68 8.64 -2.61
CA ASN A 354 -15.15 7.41 -3.21
C ASN A 354 -13.64 7.22 -2.93
N PRO A 355 -13.22 7.19 -1.62
CA PRO A 355 -11.85 6.89 -1.27
C PRO A 355 -11.53 5.43 -1.66
N ASN A 356 -10.36 5.20 -2.27
CA ASN A 356 -10.13 3.91 -2.93
C ASN A 356 -8.70 3.36 -2.87
N TRP A 357 -7.71 4.19 -2.53
CA TRP A 357 -6.31 3.81 -2.39
C TRP A 357 -5.71 4.50 -1.18
N VAL A 358 -4.85 3.80 -0.45
CA VAL A 358 -4.21 4.31 0.77
C VAL A 358 -2.70 4.05 0.68
N GLU A 359 -1.90 5.10 0.90
CA GLU A 359 -0.46 4.99 1.11
C GLU A 359 -0.10 5.52 2.49
N ILE A 360 0.72 4.78 3.24
CA ILE A 360 1.24 5.21 4.55
C ILE A 360 2.75 5.36 4.44
N VAL A 361 3.27 6.52 4.80
CA VAL A 361 4.69 6.87 4.65
C VAL A 361 5.27 7.31 5.98
N ASP A 362 6.27 6.60 6.45
CA ASP A 362 7.02 6.88 7.68
C ASP A 362 8.33 7.58 7.35
N PHE A 363 8.62 8.71 7.99
CA PHE A 363 9.86 9.48 7.82
C PHE A 363 10.72 9.43 9.05
#